data_47fea67f75e5bac554d59ed9751962a2
#
_entry.id   47fea67f75e5bac554d59ed9751962a2
#
_cell.length_a   1.000
_cell.length_b   1.000
_cell.length_c   1.000
_cell.angle_alpha   90.00
_cell.angle_beta   90.00
_cell.angle_gamma   90.00
#
_symmetry.space_group_name_H-M   'P 1'
#
loop_
_entity.id
_entity.type
_entity.pdbx_description
1 polymer ?
#
loop_
_entity_poly.entity_id
_entity_poly.type
_entity_poly.pdbx_seq_one_letter_code
_entity_poly.pdbx_strand_id
1 'polypeptide(L)'
;MKFSRLKNNGLAWTLLPLLCSAISPVFASTDPKDSTELRVTGTISPSSCTLVLGTGTGTAGEVAYGNINTALATTLKGSFQSLDKNLLFDAVSVHCDAATIIGVSTTDDRASSVTASTTPVPTYNNDGSEFGNATHFLGLGTDNKGNSIGQYSGTFIGLKVDGKAANFSKCVLENDTTGATIEQGGALVVNNCPAGQSHLVMDASNQALSGTNFTWDYAVKPLVKSPKDLDPNGFKLDGSITVQVDYL
;
A
#
# COMPACT_ATOMS: atom_id res chain seq x y z
N MET A 1 -6.24 37.21 57.06
CA MET A 1 -7.03 38.34 57.56
C MET A 1 -8.49 37.98 57.57
N LYS A 2 -9.01 38.16 58.74
CA LYS A 2 -10.35 38.37 59.26
C LYS A 2 -11.38 37.26 59.22
N PHE A 3 -11.53 36.73 60.41
CA PHE A 3 -12.70 36.17 61.08
C PHE A 3 -14.02 36.93 60.86
N SER A 4 -15.12 36.22 60.84
CA SER A 4 -16.30 36.68 61.55
C SER A 4 -17.18 35.51 61.96
N ARG A 5 -17.39 35.42 63.24
CA ARG A 5 -18.35 34.60 64.00
C ARG A 5 -19.72 35.25 63.98
N LEU A 6 -20.72 34.42 64.24
CA LEU A 6 -21.85 34.71 65.22
C LEU A 6 -22.75 33.45 65.16
N LYS A 7 -22.91 32.75 66.26
CA LYS A 7 -23.66 32.90 67.55
C LYS A 7 -25.16 32.64 67.36
N ASN A 8 -25.59 31.55 67.81
CA ASN A 8 -26.28 31.25 69.12
C ASN A 8 -27.82 31.21 69.11
N ASN A 9 -28.28 30.28 69.84
CA ASN A 9 -29.48 30.09 70.72
C ASN A 9 -30.50 29.13 70.14
N GLY A 10 -31.04 28.15 70.80
CA GLY A 10 -31.01 27.77 72.20
C GLY A 10 -32.31 27.03 72.58
N LEU A 11 -32.24 26.24 73.60
CA LEU A 11 -33.33 25.70 74.44
C LEU A 11 -34.11 24.49 73.81
N ALA A 12 -34.04 23.36 74.35
CA ALA A 12 -34.17 22.73 75.67
C ALA A 12 -35.49 21.96 75.84
N TRP A 13 -35.32 20.85 76.60
CA TRP A 13 -36.36 20.05 77.31
C TRP A 13 -37.08 18.97 76.52
N THR A 14 -37.26 17.74 76.91
CA THR A 14 -37.18 17.01 78.22
C THR A 14 -37.28 15.49 77.98
N LEU A 15 -36.59 14.75 78.82
CA LEU A 15 -36.94 13.57 79.58
C LEU A 15 -37.46 12.25 78.95
N LEU A 16 -36.64 11.25 79.05
CA LEU A 16 -36.65 10.04 79.93
C LEU A 16 -37.36 8.79 79.34
N PRO A 17 -37.11 7.63 79.93
CA PRO A 17 -36.37 6.54 79.27
C PRO A 17 -37.27 5.32 79.11
N LEU A 18 -36.91 4.41 78.28
CA LEU A 18 -37.35 3.01 78.42
C LEU A 18 -36.28 2.03 77.98
N LEU A 19 -35.92 1.24 78.97
CA LEU A 19 -35.10 0.02 78.80
C LEU A 19 -35.71 -0.89 77.70
N CYS A 20 -34.90 -1.34 76.79
CA CYS A 20 -35.13 -2.61 76.18
C CYS A 20 -33.82 -3.28 75.80
N SER A 21 -33.54 -4.31 76.53
CA SER A 21 -32.73 -5.51 76.32
C SER A 21 -31.84 -5.57 75.08
N ALA A 22 -30.55 -5.66 75.35
CA ALA A 22 -29.52 -6.04 74.41
C ALA A 22 -29.78 -7.40 73.77
N ILE A 23 -30.01 -7.37 72.48
CA ILE A 23 -29.73 -8.52 71.64
C ILE A 23 -28.55 -8.04 70.80
N SER A 24 -27.37 -8.55 71.15
CA SER A 24 -26.18 -8.37 70.31
C SER A 24 -26.35 -9.19 69.06
N PRO A 25 -26.48 -8.60 67.89
CA PRO A 25 -26.26 -9.33 66.67
C PRO A 25 -24.78 -9.64 66.61
N VAL A 26 -24.43 -10.90 66.59
CA VAL A 26 -23.13 -11.37 66.14
C VAL A 26 -23.01 -10.95 64.70
N PHE A 27 -22.38 -9.83 64.45
CA PHE A 27 -21.92 -9.54 63.10
C PHE A 27 -20.78 -10.50 62.82
N ALA A 28 -21.06 -11.49 61.94
CA ALA A 28 -19.99 -12.15 61.24
C ALA A 28 -19.17 -11.06 60.53
N SER A 29 -17.93 -10.91 60.96
CA SER A 29 -16.95 -10.09 60.27
C SER A 29 -16.73 -10.76 58.93
N THR A 30 -17.46 -10.31 57.93
CA THR A 30 -17.02 -10.48 56.55
C THR A 30 -15.93 -9.47 56.37
N ASP A 31 -14.67 -9.94 56.28
CA ASP A 31 -13.58 -9.09 55.84
C ASP A 31 -14.06 -8.31 54.63
N PRO A 32 -14.08 -6.97 54.67
CA PRO A 32 -14.35 -6.21 53.47
C PRO A 32 -13.19 -6.47 52.52
N LYS A 33 -13.41 -7.26 51.51
CA LYS A 33 -12.47 -7.30 50.38
C LYS A 33 -12.60 -5.97 49.70
N ASP A 34 -11.67 -5.07 49.95
CA ASP A 34 -11.52 -3.87 49.18
C ASP A 34 -11.14 -4.25 47.77
N SER A 35 -12.13 -4.26 46.86
CA SER A 35 -11.91 -4.44 45.44
C SER A 35 -11.99 -3.08 44.77
N THR A 36 -10.92 -2.69 44.09
CA THR A 36 -10.93 -1.53 43.22
C THR A 36 -10.88 -1.96 41.77
N GLU A 37 -11.67 -1.33 40.91
CA GLU A 37 -11.69 -1.61 39.49
C GLU A 37 -10.65 -0.72 38.80
N LEU A 38 -9.68 -1.33 38.16
CA LEU A 38 -8.75 -0.63 37.27
C LEU A 38 -9.30 -0.74 35.83
N ARG A 39 -9.72 0.39 35.26
CA ARG A 39 -10.16 0.48 33.88
C ARG A 39 -9.01 0.89 32.99
N VAL A 40 -8.79 0.09 31.94
CA VAL A 40 -7.91 0.47 30.84
C VAL A 40 -8.81 0.96 29.71
N THR A 41 -8.68 2.22 29.34
CA THR A 41 -9.42 2.83 28.25
C THR A 41 -8.43 3.37 27.24
N GLY A 42 -8.74 3.22 25.96
CA GLY A 42 -7.95 3.76 24.86
C GLY A 42 -8.76 3.74 23.57
N THR A 43 -8.46 4.63 22.67
CA THR A 43 -8.99 4.60 21.30
C THR A 43 -7.93 4.00 20.41
N ILE A 44 -8.28 2.94 19.69
CA ILE A 44 -7.44 2.38 18.63
C ILE A 44 -7.96 3.00 17.35
N SER A 45 -7.14 3.85 16.73
CA SER A 45 -7.40 4.36 15.37
C SER A 45 -6.45 3.63 14.42
N PRO A 46 -6.93 3.14 13.27
CA PRO A 46 -6.01 2.65 12.23
C PRO A 46 -5.06 3.78 11.82
N SER A 47 -3.82 3.46 11.50
CA SER A 47 -2.87 4.45 10.99
C SER A 47 -3.44 5.05 9.70
N SER A 48 -3.37 6.38 9.58
CA SER A 48 -3.71 7.07 8.35
C SER A 48 -2.48 7.12 7.47
N CYS A 49 -2.63 6.73 6.21
CA CYS A 49 -1.55 6.82 5.24
C CYS A 49 -1.99 7.65 4.03
N THR A 50 -1.04 8.40 3.48
CA THR A 50 -1.22 9.18 2.26
C THR A 50 -0.39 8.56 1.14
N LEU A 51 -1.05 8.28 0.02
CA LEU A 51 -0.42 7.78 -1.20
C LEU A 51 -0.16 8.97 -2.15
N VAL A 52 1.06 9.10 -2.64
CA VAL A 52 1.47 10.14 -3.59
C VAL A 52 2.17 9.49 -4.78
N LEU A 53 1.83 9.95 -5.99
CA LEU A 53 2.50 9.53 -7.21
C LEU A 53 3.62 10.53 -7.57
N GLY A 54 4.76 10.01 -7.96
CA GLY A 54 5.89 10.80 -8.42
C GLY A 54 5.59 11.54 -9.72
N THR A 55 6.17 12.71 -9.89
CA THR A 55 5.95 13.57 -11.07
C THR A 55 6.93 13.31 -12.22
N GLY A 56 8.06 12.65 -11.95
CA GLY A 56 9.11 12.47 -12.95
C GLY A 56 9.47 13.79 -13.63
N THR A 57 9.41 13.79 -14.97
CA THR A 57 9.62 14.99 -15.81
C THR A 57 8.31 15.64 -16.29
N GLY A 58 7.15 15.20 -15.79
CA GLY A 58 5.84 15.61 -16.32
C GLY A 58 4.72 15.53 -15.31
N THR A 59 3.62 14.94 -15.72
CA THR A 59 2.42 14.71 -14.89
C THR A 59 2.70 13.65 -13.82
N ALA A 60 2.11 13.80 -12.63
CA ALA A 60 2.23 12.80 -11.56
C ALA A 60 1.79 11.42 -12.04
N GLY A 61 2.64 10.41 -11.77
CA GLY A 61 2.38 9.03 -12.17
C GLY A 61 2.54 8.74 -13.66
N GLU A 62 3.09 9.66 -14.46
CA GLU A 62 3.26 9.49 -15.92
C GLU A 62 4.70 9.07 -16.27
N VAL A 63 4.82 8.01 -17.06
CA VAL A 63 6.07 7.61 -17.75
C VAL A 63 5.96 8.05 -19.20
N ALA A 64 6.53 9.23 -19.51
CA ALA A 64 6.42 9.83 -20.82
C ALA A 64 7.47 9.28 -21.79
N TYR A 65 7.05 8.84 -22.97
CA TYR A 65 7.93 8.43 -24.08
C TYR A 65 8.09 9.52 -25.16
N GLY A 66 7.43 10.66 -24.98
CA GLY A 66 7.47 11.74 -25.95
C GLY A 66 7.01 11.33 -27.35
N ASN A 67 7.59 11.96 -28.36
CA ASN A 67 7.30 11.62 -29.76
C ASN A 67 8.17 10.45 -30.22
N ILE A 68 7.54 9.33 -30.52
CA ILE A 68 8.22 8.15 -31.07
C ILE A 68 8.32 8.29 -32.56
N ASN A 69 9.55 8.30 -33.08
CA ASN A 69 9.78 8.37 -34.52
C ASN A 69 9.49 7.00 -35.17
N THR A 70 8.35 6.91 -35.80
CA THR A 70 7.90 5.68 -36.48
C THR A 70 8.68 5.36 -37.78
N ALA A 71 9.47 6.31 -38.28
CA ALA A 71 10.32 6.09 -39.47
C ALA A 71 11.49 5.13 -39.18
N LEU A 72 11.89 5.00 -37.92
CA LEU A 72 12.92 4.06 -37.47
C LEU A 72 12.32 2.69 -37.08
N ALA A 73 11.00 2.58 -37.04
CA ALA A 73 10.34 1.34 -36.68
C ALA A 73 10.52 0.28 -37.77
N THR A 74 10.55 -1.00 -37.37
CA THR A 74 10.59 -2.10 -38.31
C THR A 74 9.43 -1.99 -39.28
N THR A 75 9.74 -2.10 -40.55
CA THR A 75 8.76 -1.91 -41.64
C THR A 75 7.96 -3.18 -41.95
N LEU A 76 8.21 -4.25 -41.24
CA LEU A 76 7.54 -5.53 -41.45
C LEU A 76 6.19 -5.58 -40.73
N LYS A 77 5.13 -5.88 -41.47
CA LYS A 77 3.82 -6.14 -40.91
C LYS A 77 3.86 -7.32 -39.95
N GLY A 78 3.15 -7.24 -38.84
CA GLY A 78 3.14 -8.25 -37.75
C GLY A 78 4.35 -8.27 -36.85
N SER A 79 5.30 -7.31 -37.03
CA SER A 79 6.48 -7.20 -36.16
C SER A 79 6.23 -6.25 -35.00
N PHE A 80 7.10 -6.34 -34.00
CA PHE A 80 7.10 -5.47 -32.83
C PHE A 80 8.42 -4.74 -32.70
N GLN A 81 8.38 -3.52 -32.19
CA GLN A 81 9.52 -2.72 -31.84
C GLN A 81 9.58 -2.58 -30.33
N SER A 82 10.70 -2.98 -29.73
CA SER A 82 10.99 -2.69 -28.33
C SER A 82 11.47 -1.25 -28.19
N LEU A 83 10.84 -0.47 -27.33
CA LEU A 83 11.32 0.85 -26.93
C LEU A 83 12.31 0.70 -25.77
N ASP A 84 13.10 1.75 -25.53
CA ASP A 84 14.02 1.75 -24.41
C ASP A 84 13.29 1.70 -23.05
N LYS A 85 13.99 1.15 -22.06
CA LYS A 85 13.53 1.21 -20.68
C LYS A 85 13.42 2.67 -20.24
N ASN A 86 12.30 3.03 -19.63
CA ASN A 86 12.15 4.31 -18.95
C ASN A 86 11.88 4.08 -17.46
N LEU A 87 12.34 5.00 -16.62
CA LEU A 87 12.20 4.95 -15.17
C LEU A 87 11.46 6.18 -14.68
N LEU A 88 10.46 5.96 -13.87
CA LEU A 88 9.88 7.00 -13.03
C LEU A 88 10.43 6.81 -11.62
N PHE A 89 11.30 7.71 -11.20
CA PHE A 89 11.88 7.72 -9.86
C PHE A 89 10.83 8.15 -8.83
N ASP A 90 10.88 7.56 -7.64
CA ASP A 90 9.91 7.78 -6.57
C ASP A 90 8.47 7.75 -7.11
N ALA A 91 8.21 6.77 -8.01
CA ALA A 91 6.94 6.66 -8.73
C ALA A 91 5.75 6.57 -7.80
N VAL A 92 5.95 5.94 -6.65
CA VAL A 92 4.96 5.84 -5.59
C VAL A 92 5.63 6.11 -4.25
N SER A 93 5.00 6.96 -3.46
CA SER A 93 5.38 7.23 -2.07
C SER A 93 4.17 7.06 -1.17
N VAL A 94 4.35 6.33 -0.07
CA VAL A 94 3.33 6.14 0.97
C VAL A 94 3.89 6.71 2.26
N HIS A 95 3.15 7.64 2.87
CA HIS A 95 3.49 8.20 4.17
C HIS A 95 2.41 7.88 5.18
N CYS A 96 2.77 7.25 6.29
CA CYS A 96 1.87 6.83 7.36
C CYS A 96 2.15 7.60 8.65
N ASP A 97 1.11 7.91 9.43
CA ASP A 97 1.22 8.60 10.72
C ASP A 97 1.87 7.73 11.81
N ALA A 98 1.81 6.41 11.66
CA ALA A 98 2.45 5.43 12.54
C ALA A 98 3.05 4.30 11.70
N ALA A 99 4.05 3.62 12.26
CA ALA A 99 4.65 2.46 11.60
C ALA A 99 3.60 1.38 11.36
N THR A 100 3.42 1.01 10.09
CA THR A 100 2.44 0.01 9.65
C THR A 100 3.07 -0.94 8.63
N ILE A 101 2.49 -2.11 8.49
CA ILE A 101 2.83 -3.04 7.40
C ILE A 101 1.90 -2.71 6.23
N ILE A 102 2.44 -2.73 5.02
CA ILE A 102 1.64 -2.52 3.81
C ILE A 102 1.69 -3.72 2.88
N GLY A 103 0.56 -3.97 2.22
CA GLY A 103 0.43 -4.82 1.04
C GLY A 103 0.25 -3.95 -0.21
N VAL A 104 0.80 -4.37 -1.33
CA VAL A 104 0.68 -3.66 -2.62
C VAL A 104 0.11 -4.60 -3.66
N SER A 105 -0.98 -4.21 -4.28
CA SER A 105 -1.55 -4.89 -5.44
C SER A 105 -1.68 -3.93 -6.62
N THR A 106 -1.77 -4.50 -7.82
CA THR A 106 -1.82 -3.72 -9.06
C THR A 106 -2.80 -4.32 -10.03
N THR A 107 -3.47 -3.47 -10.80
CA THR A 107 -4.41 -3.89 -11.85
C THR A 107 -4.08 -3.17 -13.15
N ASP A 108 -4.11 -3.88 -14.27
CA ASP A 108 -4.00 -3.30 -15.61
C ASP A 108 -5.36 -2.79 -16.08
N ASP A 109 -5.50 -1.47 -16.19
CA ASP A 109 -6.73 -0.82 -16.64
C ASP A 109 -6.92 -0.95 -18.19
N ARG A 110 -5.91 -1.43 -18.89
CA ARG A 110 -5.88 -1.66 -20.34
C ARG A 110 -5.70 -3.13 -20.72
N ALA A 111 -5.97 -4.06 -19.81
CA ALA A 111 -5.76 -5.50 -19.99
C ALA A 111 -6.36 -6.06 -21.29
N SER A 112 -7.52 -5.53 -21.74
CA SER A 112 -8.17 -5.93 -23.00
C SER A 112 -7.37 -5.55 -24.25
N SER A 113 -6.39 -4.66 -24.15
CA SER A 113 -5.54 -4.23 -25.27
C SER A 113 -4.20 -4.95 -25.34
N VAL A 114 -3.91 -5.87 -24.40
CA VAL A 114 -2.70 -6.71 -24.45
C VAL A 114 -2.69 -7.50 -25.76
N THR A 115 -1.55 -7.57 -26.41
CA THR A 115 -1.39 -8.26 -27.68
C THR A 115 -0.38 -9.40 -27.56
N ALA A 116 -0.71 -10.56 -28.15
CA ALA A 116 0.21 -11.68 -28.15
C ALA A 116 1.48 -11.35 -28.92
N SER A 117 2.61 -11.49 -28.27
CA SER A 117 3.94 -11.37 -28.88
C SER A 117 4.87 -12.42 -28.31
N THR A 118 5.73 -12.97 -29.15
CA THR A 118 6.84 -13.86 -28.73
C THR A 118 8.15 -13.11 -28.51
N THR A 119 8.16 -11.79 -28.74
CA THR A 119 9.35 -10.98 -28.53
C THR A 119 9.66 -10.90 -27.03
N PRO A 120 10.84 -11.33 -26.58
CA PRO A 120 11.21 -11.23 -25.19
C PRO A 120 11.26 -9.77 -24.71
N VAL A 121 10.73 -9.51 -23.52
CA VAL A 121 10.80 -8.22 -22.84
C VAL A 121 11.31 -8.47 -21.43
N PRO A 122 12.40 -7.82 -21.00
CA PRO A 122 12.96 -8.07 -19.67
C PRO A 122 12.05 -7.58 -18.56
N THR A 123 12.14 -8.23 -17.40
CA THR A 123 11.79 -7.69 -16.10
C THR A 123 13.04 -7.19 -15.38
N TYR A 124 12.88 -6.61 -14.21
CA TYR A 124 13.98 -5.99 -13.49
C TYR A 124 14.04 -6.47 -12.05
N ASN A 125 15.26 -6.62 -11.52
CA ASN A 125 15.51 -6.79 -10.10
C ASN A 125 15.27 -5.47 -9.36
N ASN A 126 15.20 -5.53 -8.03
CA ASN A 126 15.02 -4.35 -7.17
C ASN A 126 16.16 -3.33 -7.30
N ASP A 127 17.33 -3.71 -7.76
CA ASP A 127 18.47 -2.83 -8.09
C ASP A 127 18.41 -2.23 -9.50
N GLY A 128 17.36 -2.55 -10.26
CA GLY A 128 17.15 -2.09 -11.63
C GLY A 128 17.93 -2.82 -12.72
N SER A 129 18.70 -3.86 -12.39
CA SER A 129 19.33 -4.75 -13.37
C SER A 129 18.28 -5.65 -14.05
N GLU A 130 18.52 -6.03 -15.30
CA GLU A 130 17.62 -6.93 -16.02
C GLU A 130 17.59 -8.33 -15.41
N PHE A 131 16.39 -8.89 -15.31
CA PHE A 131 16.15 -10.20 -14.74
C PHE A 131 15.12 -11.00 -15.57
N GLY A 132 15.58 -11.99 -16.32
CA GLY A 132 14.70 -12.87 -17.09
C GLY A 132 13.79 -12.12 -18.08
N ASN A 133 12.72 -12.80 -18.50
CA ASN A 133 11.71 -12.25 -19.40
C ASN A 133 10.37 -12.13 -18.70
N ALA A 134 9.63 -11.07 -19.01
CA ALA A 134 8.29 -10.86 -18.50
C ALA A 134 7.36 -11.99 -18.96
N THR A 135 6.60 -12.52 -18.02
CA THR A 135 5.49 -13.45 -18.26
C THR A 135 4.14 -12.78 -18.17
N HIS A 136 4.10 -11.60 -17.57
CA HIS A 136 2.91 -10.75 -17.44
C HIS A 136 3.14 -9.46 -18.21
N PHE A 137 2.16 -9.12 -19.04
CA PHE A 137 2.17 -7.93 -19.88
C PHE A 137 0.95 -7.08 -19.61
N LEU A 138 1.14 -5.80 -19.79
CA LEU A 138 0.15 -4.74 -19.60
C LEU A 138 -0.18 -4.13 -20.96
N GLY A 139 -1.45 -3.70 -21.12
CA GLY A 139 -1.92 -3.14 -22.39
C GLY A 139 -1.45 -1.70 -22.60
N LEU A 140 -1.10 -1.37 -23.84
CA LEU A 140 -0.75 -0.02 -24.28
C LEU A 140 -1.92 0.76 -24.92
N GLY A 141 -3.15 0.25 -24.74
CA GLY A 141 -4.34 0.85 -25.36
C GLY A 141 -4.54 0.44 -26.80
N THR A 142 -5.47 1.14 -27.48
CA THR A 142 -5.84 0.89 -28.88
C THR A 142 -5.69 2.15 -29.72
N ASP A 143 -5.48 1.96 -31.04
CA ASP A 143 -5.53 3.05 -32.01
C ASP A 143 -6.98 3.49 -32.29
N ASN A 144 -7.17 4.50 -33.17
CA ASN A 144 -8.48 5.04 -33.49
C ASN A 144 -9.42 4.03 -34.22
N LYS A 145 -8.88 2.89 -34.65
CA LYS A 145 -9.62 1.79 -35.29
C LYS A 145 -9.89 0.61 -34.36
N GLY A 146 -9.47 0.72 -33.10
CA GLY A 146 -9.62 -0.33 -32.10
C GLY A 146 -8.54 -1.41 -32.15
N ASN A 147 -7.47 -1.24 -32.94
CA ASN A 147 -6.36 -2.21 -32.93
C ASN A 147 -5.48 -1.98 -31.73
N SER A 148 -5.10 -3.06 -31.03
CA SER A 148 -4.12 -2.96 -29.93
C SER A 148 -2.82 -2.36 -30.42
N ILE A 149 -2.28 -1.36 -29.71
CA ILE A 149 -1.04 -0.67 -30.05
C ILE A 149 0.17 -1.54 -29.73
N GLY A 150 0.09 -2.30 -28.65
CA GLY A 150 1.19 -3.14 -28.16
C GLY A 150 0.97 -3.56 -26.73
N GLN A 151 2.08 -3.84 -26.05
CA GLN A 151 2.09 -4.25 -24.65
C GLN A 151 3.37 -3.74 -23.97
N TYR A 152 3.44 -3.79 -22.65
CA TYR A 152 4.66 -3.44 -21.91
C TYR A 152 4.84 -4.33 -20.71
N SER A 153 6.08 -4.44 -20.22
CA SER A 153 6.37 -4.93 -18.88
C SER A 153 6.51 -3.75 -17.93
N GLY A 154 5.94 -3.89 -16.74
CA GLY A 154 6.06 -2.93 -15.65
C GLY A 154 6.63 -3.60 -14.41
N THR A 155 7.60 -2.98 -13.76
CA THR A 155 8.22 -3.53 -12.55
C THR A 155 8.45 -2.40 -11.54
N PHE A 156 8.00 -2.57 -10.30
CA PHE A 156 8.37 -1.71 -9.20
C PHE A 156 9.70 -2.17 -8.62
N ILE A 157 10.65 -1.25 -8.55
CA ILE A 157 12.03 -1.48 -8.14
C ILE A 157 12.48 -0.40 -7.15
N GLY A 158 13.66 -0.55 -6.56
CA GLY A 158 14.23 0.46 -5.69
C GLY A 158 13.48 0.67 -4.38
N LEU A 159 12.70 -0.34 -3.93
CA LEU A 159 11.89 -0.24 -2.73
C LEU A 159 12.71 0.15 -1.51
N LYS A 160 12.25 1.17 -0.79
CA LYS A 160 12.81 1.62 0.48
C LYS A 160 11.71 1.81 1.52
N VAL A 161 12.04 1.47 2.77
CA VAL A 161 11.24 1.74 3.96
C VAL A 161 12.06 2.58 4.91
N ASP A 162 11.58 3.77 5.27
CA ASP A 162 12.29 4.74 6.10
C ASP A 162 13.73 4.97 5.63
N GLY A 163 13.92 5.04 4.29
CA GLY A 163 15.19 5.25 3.62
C GLY A 163 16.12 4.03 3.52
N LYS A 164 15.72 2.87 4.04
CA LYS A 164 16.48 1.62 3.96
C LYS A 164 15.93 0.71 2.87
N ALA A 165 16.80 0.03 2.13
CA ALA A 165 16.39 -0.94 1.11
C ALA A 165 15.52 -2.06 1.72
N ALA A 166 14.46 -2.40 1.01
CA ALA A 166 13.53 -3.47 1.34
C ALA A 166 13.19 -4.26 0.07
N ASN A 167 12.35 -5.29 0.19
CA ASN A 167 11.98 -6.17 -0.91
C ASN A 167 10.46 -6.36 -0.93
N PHE A 168 9.92 -6.70 -2.11
CA PHE A 168 8.54 -7.20 -2.22
C PHE A 168 8.50 -8.72 -2.02
N SER A 169 7.43 -9.22 -1.41
CA SER A 169 7.15 -10.65 -1.30
C SER A 169 6.57 -11.19 -2.60
N LYS A 170 6.52 -12.52 -2.72
CA LYS A 170 5.56 -13.20 -3.60
C LYS A 170 4.14 -12.85 -3.17
N CYS A 171 3.18 -13.07 -4.07
CA CYS A 171 1.78 -12.84 -3.78
C CYS A 171 1.32 -13.65 -2.55
N VAL A 172 0.68 -13.00 -1.62
CA VAL A 172 0.03 -13.58 -0.44
C VAL A 172 -1.41 -13.13 -0.37
N LEU A 173 -2.25 -13.85 0.35
CA LEU A 173 -3.63 -13.41 0.59
C LEU A 173 -3.61 -12.08 1.34
N GLU A 174 -4.52 -11.19 1.00
CA GLU A 174 -4.71 -9.94 1.73
C GLU A 174 -4.88 -10.21 3.23
N ASN A 175 -4.22 -9.41 4.06
CA ASN A 175 -4.19 -9.54 5.52
C ASN A 175 -3.49 -10.79 6.07
N ASP A 176 -2.75 -11.54 5.25
CA ASP A 176 -1.92 -12.66 5.71
C ASP A 176 -0.42 -12.31 5.59
N THR A 177 0.24 -12.22 6.73
CA THR A 177 1.70 -11.97 6.80
C THR A 177 2.50 -13.23 7.03
N THR A 178 1.84 -14.39 7.19
CA THR A 178 2.50 -15.66 7.55
C THR A 178 3.03 -16.38 6.32
N GLY A 179 4.26 -16.87 6.41
CA GLY A 179 4.86 -17.68 5.35
C GLY A 179 5.21 -16.92 4.07
N ALA A 180 5.11 -15.59 4.07
CA ALA A 180 5.55 -14.77 2.96
C ALA A 180 7.04 -14.97 2.69
N THR A 181 7.42 -15.02 1.41
CA THR A 181 8.81 -15.09 0.97
C THR A 181 9.10 -13.99 -0.03
N ILE A 182 10.34 -13.50 -0.06
CA ILE A 182 10.74 -12.46 -1.01
C ILE A 182 10.53 -12.95 -2.45
N GLU A 183 9.98 -12.06 -3.31
CA GLU A 183 9.88 -12.27 -4.74
C GLU A 183 11.29 -12.38 -5.35
N GLN A 184 11.43 -13.16 -6.39
CA GLN A 184 12.73 -13.32 -7.05
C GLN A 184 13.23 -11.95 -7.57
N GLY A 185 14.44 -11.57 -7.13
CA GLY A 185 15.00 -10.24 -7.39
C GLY A 185 14.49 -9.12 -6.48
N GLY A 186 13.57 -9.41 -5.56
CA GLY A 186 13.04 -8.45 -4.59
C GLY A 186 12.16 -7.33 -5.16
N ALA A 187 11.90 -7.35 -6.46
CA ALA A 187 11.06 -6.38 -7.18
C ALA A 187 9.62 -6.89 -7.30
N LEU A 188 8.67 -6.01 -7.58
CA LEU A 188 7.29 -6.35 -7.84
C LEU A 188 7.01 -6.26 -9.35
N VAL A 189 6.68 -7.37 -9.97
CA VAL A 189 6.16 -7.39 -11.36
C VAL A 189 4.69 -6.99 -11.33
N VAL A 190 4.37 -5.91 -12.04
CA VAL A 190 3.02 -5.34 -12.04
C VAL A 190 2.01 -6.32 -12.65
N ASN A 191 0.81 -6.38 -12.05
CA ASN A 191 -0.30 -7.25 -12.43
C ASN A 191 0.03 -8.76 -12.35
N ASN A 192 0.89 -9.15 -11.43
CA ASN A 192 1.33 -10.54 -11.24
C ASN A 192 0.46 -11.29 -10.22
N CYS A 193 -0.18 -10.61 -9.27
CA CYS A 193 -0.99 -11.25 -8.24
C CYS A 193 -2.42 -11.52 -8.71
N PRO A 194 -2.98 -12.70 -8.36
CA PRO A 194 -4.41 -12.95 -8.46
C PRO A 194 -5.23 -11.95 -7.62
N ALA A 195 -6.51 -11.80 -7.97
CA ALA A 195 -7.43 -10.97 -7.18
C ALA A 195 -7.50 -11.45 -5.72
N GLY A 196 -7.51 -10.51 -4.78
CA GLY A 196 -7.50 -10.79 -3.33
C GLY A 196 -6.14 -11.19 -2.79
N GLN A 197 -5.08 -10.93 -3.54
CA GLN A 197 -3.70 -11.11 -3.12
C GLN A 197 -2.89 -9.83 -3.33
N SER A 198 -1.88 -9.63 -2.49
CA SER A 198 -0.97 -8.50 -2.56
C SER A 198 0.47 -8.93 -2.31
N HIS A 199 1.41 -8.06 -2.64
CA HIS A 199 2.82 -8.19 -2.29
C HIS A 199 3.07 -7.44 -0.98
N LEU A 200 3.61 -8.11 0.03
CA LEU A 200 4.05 -7.44 1.25
C LEU A 200 5.40 -6.78 1.06
N VAL A 201 5.67 -5.77 1.86
CA VAL A 201 7.00 -5.21 2.03
C VAL A 201 7.76 -6.03 3.06
N MET A 202 8.96 -6.48 2.71
CA MET A 202 9.76 -7.47 3.46
C MET A 202 11.16 -6.94 3.76
N ASP A 203 11.72 -7.36 4.90
CA ASP A 203 13.15 -7.25 5.15
C ASP A 203 13.94 -8.39 4.45
N ALA A 204 15.25 -8.35 4.55
CA ALA A 204 16.12 -9.38 3.96
C ALA A 204 16.00 -10.78 4.64
N SER A 205 15.29 -10.87 5.76
CA SER A 205 15.10 -12.11 6.53
C SER A 205 13.75 -12.77 6.27
N ASN A 206 13.01 -12.33 5.25
CA ASN A 206 11.64 -12.75 4.94
C ASN A 206 10.64 -12.44 6.07
N GLN A 207 10.81 -11.31 6.75
CA GLN A 207 9.84 -10.82 7.71
C GLN A 207 9.11 -9.60 7.13
N ALA A 208 7.81 -9.52 7.35
CA ALA A 208 7.05 -8.34 6.98
C ALA A 208 7.59 -7.12 7.74
N LEU A 209 7.86 -6.05 6.99
CA LEU A 209 8.53 -4.86 7.50
C LEU A 209 7.52 -3.72 7.71
N SER A 210 7.42 -3.24 8.94
CA SER A 210 6.65 -2.05 9.25
C SER A 210 7.49 -0.78 9.11
N GLY A 211 6.88 0.30 8.63
CA GLY A 211 7.53 1.60 8.48
C GLY A 211 6.52 2.74 8.37
N THR A 212 7.02 3.96 8.32
CA THR A 212 6.22 5.17 8.15
C THR A 212 6.34 5.77 6.76
N ASN A 213 7.44 5.51 6.06
CA ASN A 213 7.67 6.03 4.71
C ASN A 213 8.11 4.89 3.79
N PHE A 214 7.35 4.69 2.71
CA PHE A 214 7.65 3.70 1.68
C PHE A 214 7.80 4.43 0.36
N THR A 215 8.84 4.13 -0.40
CA THR A 215 9.07 4.70 -1.73
C THR A 215 9.59 3.64 -2.67
N TRP A 216 9.16 3.71 -3.94
CA TRP A 216 9.70 2.85 -4.99
C TRP A 216 9.59 3.51 -6.37
N ASP A 217 10.45 3.05 -7.26
CA ASP A 217 10.53 3.48 -8.65
C ASP A 217 9.67 2.58 -9.55
N TYR A 218 9.33 3.06 -10.72
CA TYR A 218 8.62 2.29 -11.72
C TYR A 218 9.43 2.18 -13.01
N ALA A 219 9.82 0.96 -13.37
CA ALA A 219 10.51 0.62 -14.61
C ALA A 219 9.49 0.11 -15.64
N VAL A 220 9.48 0.73 -16.81
CA VAL A 220 8.59 0.41 -17.93
C VAL A 220 9.40 0.06 -19.17
N LYS A 221 9.03 -1.04 -19.83
CA LYS A 221 9.64 -1.50 -21.09
C LYS A 221 8.55 -1.82 -22.12
N PRO A 222 8.23 -0.90 -23.04
CA PRO A 222 7.18 -1.12 -24.04
C PRO A 222 7.66 -1.95 -25.24
N LEU A 223 6.70 -2.64 -25.82
CA LEU A 223 6.77 -3.37 -27.06
C LEU A 223 5.61 -2.93 -27.97
N VAL A 224 5.89 -2.12 -28.97
CA VAL A 224 4.91 -1.47 -29.83
C VAL A 224 4.80 -2.21 -31.16
N LYS A 225 3.59 -2.41 -31.68
CA LYS A 225 3.38 -2.99 -33.02
C LYS A 225 3.98 -2.13 -34.12
N SER A 226 4.29 -2.77 -35.24
CA SER A 226 4.71 -2.05 -36.45
C SER A 226 3.68 -0.98 -36.84
N PRO A 227 4.10 0.22 -37.23
CA PRO A 227 3.21 1.26 -37.74
C PRO A 227 2.35 0.81 -38.91
N LYS A 228 2.73 -0.25 -39.65
CA LYS A 228 1.95 -0.83 -40.72
C LYS A 228 0.70 -1.61 -40.26
N ASP A 229 0.65 -1.95 -38.98
CA ASP A 229 -0.46 -2.66 -38.34
C ASP A 229 -1.39 -1.72 -37.59
N LEU A 230 -1.04 -0.42 -37.54
CA LEU A 230 -1.75 0.61 -36.77
C LEU A 230 -2.37 1.67 -37.72
N ASP A 231 -3.21 2.55 -37.14
CA ASP A 231 -3.81 3.65 -37.86
C ASP A 231 -2.73 4.62 -38.41
N PRO A 232 -2.65 4.83 -39.72
CA PRO A 232 -1.68 5.74 -40.32
C PRO A 232 -1.87 7.22 -39.88
N ASN A 233 -3.03 7.59 -39.32
CA ASN A 233 -3.30 8.93 -38.81
C ASN A 233 -2.70 9.17 -37.42
N GLY A 234 -1.98 8.19 -36.91
CA GLY A 234 -1.32 8.25 -35.59
C GLY A 234 -2.01 7.46 -34.52
N PHE A 235 -1.27 7.21 -33.48
CA PHE A 235 -1.74 6.54 -32.26
C PHE A 235 -0.98 7.10 -31.05
N LYS A 236 -1.54 6.97 -29.89
CA LYS A 236 -0.92 7.38 -28.64
C LYS A 236 -0.75 6.16 -27.72
N LEU A 237 0.42 6.01 -27.11
CA LEU A 237 0.59 5.04 -26.01
C LEU A 237 -0.32 5.45 -24.85
N ASP A 238 -1.17 4.55 -24.39
CA ASP A 238 -2.17 4.79 -23.35
C ASP A 238 -2.20 3.61 -22.37
N GLY A 239 -1.03 3.22 -21.86
CA GLY A 239 -0.93 2.25 -20.77
C GLY A 239 -1.39 2.88 -19.46
N SER A 240 -2.12 2.12 -18.65
CA SER A 240 -2.61 2.59 -17.34
C SER A 240 -2.67 1.42 -16.36
N ILE A 241 -2.21 1.67 -15.14
CA ILE A 241 -2.33 0.75 -14.02
C ILE A 241 -2.95 1.46 -12.82
N THR A 242 -3.76 0.73 -12.08
CA THR A 242 -4.19 1.13 -10.74
C THR A 242 -3.27 0.45 -9.72
N VAL A 243 -2.74 1.23 -8.78
CA VAL A 243 -1.97 0.76 -7.62
C VAL A 243 -2.85 0.87 -6.39
N GLN A 244 -3.03 -0.24 -5.69
CA GLN A 244 -3.74 -0.29 -4.43
C GLN A 244 -2.74 -0.60 -3.31
N VAL A 245 -2.87 0.08 -2.19
CA VAL A 245 -2.09 -0.14 -0.97
C VAL A 245 -3.03 -0.52 0.15
N ASP A 246 -2.83 -1.69 0.72
CA ASP A 246 -3.58 -2.22 1.85
C ASP A 246 -2.75 -2.02 3.13
N TYR A 247 -3.39 -1.57 4.20
CA TYR A 247 -2.75 -1.33 5.51
C TYR A 247 -3.11 -2.47 6.45
N LEU A 248 -2.08 -3.11 7.06
CA LEU A 248 -2.19 -4.32 7.85
C LEU A 248 -1.81 -4.10 9.32
#